data_cf7cbe1ec5e598b6f36879ced5c92351
#
_entry.id   cf7cbe1ec5e598b6f36879ced5c92351
#
_cell.length_a   1.000
_cell.length_b   1.000
_cell.length_c   1.000
_cell.angle_alpha   90.00
_cell.angle_beta   90.00
_cell.angle_gamma   90.00
#
_symmetry.space_group_name_H-M   'P 1'
#
loop_
_entity.id
_entity.type
_entity.pdbx_description
1 polymer ?
#
loop_
_entity_poly.entity_id
_entity_poly.type
_entity_poly.pdbx_seq_one_letter_code
_entity_poly.pdbx_strand_id
1 'polypeptide(L)'
;QRVLFTGDIEREALTRLTDSGTSAHIALLKVPHHGAKSSLERRWLDTIRPAVAVVSAGRRNPYGHPAGEVLAAYQAVETQVWRTDRDGAIWADLDLTRQELSMHSTREWILQPALPSADIWSVEQDNLRRLWRRWNWT
;
A
#
# COMPACT_ATOMS: atom_id res chain seq x y z
N GLN A 1 0.88 -6.61 14.36
CA GLN A 1 0.66 -5.64 13.26
C GLN A 1 -0.67 -5.92 12.58
N ARG A 2 -1.34 -4.89 12.07
CA ARG A 2 -2.64 -5.01 11.37
C ARG A 2 -2.51 -4.45 9.97
N VAL A 3 -3.09 -5.17 9.00
CA VAL A 3 -3.21 -4.74 7.60
C VAL A 3 -4.68 -4.49 7.32
N LEU A 4 -5.01 -3.37 6.71
CA LEU A 4 -6.37 -2.99 6.42
C LEU A 4 -6.58 -2.77 4.91
N PHE A 5 -7.50 -3.54 4.34
CA PHE A 5 -7.99 -3.38 2.98
C PHE A 5 -9.41 -2.80 3.03
N THR A 6 -9.58 -1.61 2.52
CA THR A 6 -10.83 -0.85 2.61
C THR A 6 -11.72 -0.97 1.38
N GLY A 7 -11.19 -1.54 0.29
CA GLY A 7 -11.92 -1.49 -0.99
C GLY A 7 -12.23 -0.06 -1.41
N ASP A 8 -13.41 0.15 -1.94
CA ASP A 8 -13.85 1.44 -2.48
C ASP A 8 -14.89 2.13 -1.56
N ILE A 9 -14.76 1.90 -0.24
CA ILE A 9 -15.59 2.59 0.73
C ILE A 9 -15.34 4.10 0.68
N GLU A 10 -16.41 4.86 0.90
CA GLU A 10 -16.41 6.31 0.88
C GLU A 10 -16.58 6.91 2.28
N ARG A 11 -16.60 8.23 2.36
CA ARG A 11 -16.62 9.00 3.61
C ARG A 11 -17.67 8.54 4.60
N GLU A 12 -18.90 8.25 4.14
CA GLU A 12 -19.98 7.83 5.04
C GLU A 12 -19.63 6.53 5.80
N ALA A 13 -19.09 5.54 5.10
CA ALA A 13 -18.70 4.28 5.73
C ALA A 13 -17.51 4.49 6.69
N LEU A 14 -16.55 5.34 6.32
CA LEU A 14 -15.41 5.69 7.17
C LEU A 14 -15.85 6.44 8.43
N THR A 15 -16.84 7.35 8.32
CA THR A 15 -17.43 8.04 9.47
C THR A 15 -18.07 7.03 10.42
N ARG A 16 -18.85 6.08 9.90
CA ARG A 16 -19.45 5.01 10.73
C ARG A 16 -18.40 4.17 11.45
N LEU A 17 -17.29 3.83 10.78
CA LEU A 17 -16.17 3.12 11.39
C LEU A 17 -15.53 3.93 12.53
N THR A 18 -15.40 5.24 12.35
CA THR A 18 -14.88 6.14 13.39
C THR A 18 -15.84 6.19 14.59
N ASP A 19 -17.12 6.36 14.34
CA ASP A 19 -18.15 6.49 15.38
C ASP A 19 -18.36 5.17 16.15
N SER A 20 -18.05 4.01 15.54
CA SER A 20 -18.06 2.71 16.23
C SER A 20 -16.94 2.52 17.26
N GLY A 21 -16.05 3.50 17.39
CA GLY A 21 -14.93 3.45 18.34
C GLY A 21 -13.81 2.46 17.92
N THR A 22 -13.80 2.02 16.67
CA THR A 22 -12.77 1.14 16.16
C THR A 22 -11.45 1.93 16.04
N SER A 23 -10.69 1.94 17.11
CA SER A 23 -9.33 2.47 17.14
C SER A 23 -8.34 1.31 17.05
N ALA A 24 -7.45 1.36 16.09
CA ALA A 24 -6.41 0.35 15.95
C ALA A 24 -5.21 0.95 15.22
N HIS A 25 -4.02 0.71 15.74
CA HIS A 25 -2.79 1.01 15.01
C HIS A 25 -2.74 0.12 13.75
N ILE A 26 -2.71 0.74 12.58
CA ILE A 26 -2.65 0.07 11.28
C ILE A 26 -1.20 0.17 10.77
N ALA A 27 -0.55 -0.97 10.59
CA ALA A 27 0.79 -1.01 10.01
C ALA A 27 0.76 -0.70 8.51
N LEU A 28 -0.20 -1.29 7.80
CA LEU A 28 -0.35 -1.12 6.36
C LEU A 28 -1.82 -0.91 6.00
N LEU A 29 -2.10 0.18 5.29
CA LEU A 29 -3.42 0.51 4.76
C LEU A 29 -3.41 0.50 3.23
N LYS A 30 -4.34 -0.22 2.60
CA LYS A 30 -4.73 0.06 1.21
C LYS A 30 -5.68 1.26 1.24
N VAL A 31 -5.27 2.36 0.62
CA VAL A 31 -6.05 3.62 0.62
C VAL A 31 -7.44 3.40 0.01
N PRO A 32 -8.52 3.87 0.66
CA PRO A 32 -9.89 3.73 0.16
C PRO A 32 -10.04 4.34 -1.23
N HIS A 33 -10.84 3.68 -2.07
CA HIS A 33 -11.30 4.17 -3.37
C HIS A 33 -10.18 4.83 -4.20
N HIS A 34 -9.01 4.16 -4.28
CA HIS A 34 -7.83 4.62 -5.04
C HIS A 34 -7.31 6.03 -4.67
N GLY A 35 -7.70 6.54 -3.53
CA GLY A 35 -7.41 7.92 -3.11
C GLY A 35 -8.35 8.96 -3.74
N ALA A 36 -9.60 8.58 -4.00
CA ALA A 36 -10.65 9.50 -4.41
C ALA A 36 -10.93 10.54 -3.32
N LYS A 37 -11.28 11.76 -3.71
CA LYS A 37 -11.67 12.82 -2.77
C LYS A 37 -12.90 12.44 -1.93
N SER A 38 -13.85 11.69 -2.50
CA SER A 38 -15.05 11.20 -1.81
C SER A 38 -14.73 10.25 -0.65
N SER A 39 -13.55 9.62 -0.66
CA SER A 39 -13.09 8.71 0.40
C SER A 39 -12.22 9.38 1.47
N LEU A 40 -12.09 10.71 1.46
CA LEU A 40 -11.32 11.41 2.50
C LEU A 40 -12.19 11.67 3.73
N GLU A 41 -11.90 10.98 4.83
CA GLU A 41 -12.45 11.23 6.15
C GLU A 41 -11.30 11.47 7.14
N ARG A 42 -11.10 12.75 7.53
CA ARG A 42 -9.95 13.15 8.33
C ARG A 42 -9.99 12.58 9.74
N ARG A 43 -11.16 12.58 10.39
CA ARG A 43 -11.31 12.03 11.75
C ARG A 43 -10.94 10.55 11.80
N TRP A 44 -11.35 9.79 10.78
CA TRP A 44 -10.96 8.38 10.65
C TRP A 44 -9.46 8.23 10.48
N LEU A 45 -8.86 9.02 9.60
CA LEU A 45 -7.40 8.99 9.35
C LEU A 45 -6.60 9.35 10.61
N ASP A 46 -7.04 10.37 11.35
CA ASP A 46 -6.43 10.78 12.63
C ASP A 46 -6.54 9.68 13.70
N THR A 47 -7.61 8.86 13.63
CA THR A 47 -7.82 7.75 14.56
C THR A 47 -6.91 6.56 14.28
N ILE A 48 -6.75 6.18 13.01
CA ILE A 48 -5.99 4.97 12.64
C ILE A 48 -4.50 5.21 12.41
N ARG A 49 -4.09 6.42 12.02
CA ARG A 49 -2.72 6.87 11.75
C ARG A 49 -1.83 5.75 11.17
N PRO A 50 -2.08 5.29 9.95
CA PRO A 50 -1.37 4.14 9.43
C PRO A 50 0.11 4.48 9.22
N ALA A 51 1.00 3.55 9.58
CA ALA A 51 2.43 3.75 9.35
C ALA A 51 2.74 3.83 7.84
N VAL A 52 2.13 2.94 7.06
CA VAL A 52 2.27 2.87 5.61
C VAL A 52 0.90 2.87 4.95
N ALA A 53 0.75 3.62 3.86
CA ALA A 53 -0.45 3.61 3.00
C ALA A 53 -0.07 3.31 1.55
N VAL A 54 -0.81 2.40 0.90
CA VAL A 54 -0.63 2.06 -0.51
C VAL A 54 -1.82 2.55 -1.31
N VAL A 55 -1.55 3.40 -2.29
CA VAL A 55 -2.52 3.84 -3.30
C VAL A 55 -2.37 2.96 -4.54
N SER A 56 -3.42 2.23 -4.89
CA SER A 56 -3.50 1.50 -6.15
C SER A 56 -4.20 2.38 -7.19
N ALA A 57 -3.46 2.99 -8.10
CA ALA A 57 -3.98 3.86 -9.14
C ALA A 57 -3.22 3.66 -10.46
N GLY A 58 -3.89 3.85 -11.57
CA GLY A 58 -3.25 3.79 -12.89
C GLY A 58 -2.46 5.06 -13.21
N ARG A 59 -1.34 4.92 -13.91
CA ARG A 59 -0.43 6.04 -14.27
C ARG A 59 -1.11 7.18 -15.03
N ARG A 60 -2.14 6.90 -15.80
CA ARG A 60 -2.88 7.84 -16.62
C ARG A 60 -4.38 7.71 -16.40
N ASN A 61 -4.77 7.50 -15.13
CA ASN A 61 -6.19 7.34 -14.85
C ASN A 61 -6.95 8.66 -15.10
N PRO A 62 -8.13 8.58 -15.73
CA PRO A 62 -8.91 9.77 -16.07
C PRO A 62 -9.57 10.44 -14.86
N TYR A 63 -9.57 9.75 -13.71
CA TYR A 63 -10.23 10.23 -12.47
C TYR A 63 -9.37 11.18 -11.65
N GLY A 64 -8.08 11.33 -12.00
CA GLY A 64 -7.15 12.17 -11.25
C GLY A 64 -6.81 11.60 -9.86
N HIS A 65 -6.92 10.28 -9.68
CA HIS A 65 -6.56 9.63 -8.42
C HIS A 65 -5.07 9.29 -8.36
N PRO A 66 -4.47 9.39 -7.15
CA PRO A 66 -5.02 9.95 -5.91
C PRO A 66 -5.16 11.47 -5.97
N ALA A 67 -6.23 12.00 -5.38
CA ALA A 67 -6.43 13.44 -5.27
C ALA A 67 -5.35 14.09 -4.38
N GLY A 68 -4.89 15.30 -4.74
CA GLY A 68 -3.83 15.99 -4.01
C GLY A 68 -4.17 16.23 -2.53
N GLU A 69 -5.42 16.54 -2.21
CA GLU A 69 -5.88 16.74 -0.84
C GLU A 69 -5.88 15.44 0.00
N VAL A 70 -6.06 14.27 -0.64
CA VAL A 70 -5.93 12.97 0.02
C VAL A 70 -4.46 12.73 0.38
N LEU A 71 -3.54 12.95 -0.58
CA LEU A 71 -2.10 12.81 -0.31
C LEU A 71 -1.64 13.74 0.81
N ALA A 72 -2.09 15.00 0.79
CA ALA A 72 -1.76 15.97 1.84
C ALA A 72 -2.29 15.55 3.23
N ALA A 73 -3.46 14.91 3.28
CA ALA A 73 -4.01 14.41 4.54
C ALA A 73 -3.19 13.26 5.12
N TYR A 74 -2.75 12.30 4.29
CA TYR A 74 -1.87 11.21 4.75
C TYR A 74 -0.50 11.74 5.19
N GLN A 75 0.05 12.72 4.47
CA GLN A 75 1.30 13.38 4.86
C GLN A 75 1.18 14.11 6.21
N ALA A 76 0.04 14.75 6.48
CA ALA A 76 -0.20 15.47 7.73
C ALA A 76 -0.21 14.56 8.97
N VAL A 77 -0.52 13.27 8.80
CA VAL A 77 -0.44 12.26 9.88
C VAL A 77 0.84 11.42 9.81
N GLU A 78 1.84 11.90 9.07
CA GLU A 78 3.18 11.30 8.93
C GLU A 78 3.17 9.87 8.34
N THR A 79 2.15 9.52 7.55
CA THR A 79 2.06 8.23 6.88
C THR A 79 3.02 8.17 5.69
N GLN A 80 3.80 7.10 5.58
CA GLN A 80 4.58 6.81 4.38
C GLN A 80 3.66 6.34 3.25
N VAL A 81 3.59 7.10 2.15
CA VAL A 81 2.68 6.80 1.03
C VAL A 81 3.42 6.22 -0.17
N TRP A 82 3.00 5.01 -0.57
CA TRP A 82 3.42 4.32 -1.78
C TRP A 82 2.33 4.37 -2.84
N ARG A 83 2.70 4.51 -4.13
CA ARG A 83 1.73 4.72 -5.21
C ARG A 83 2.08 3.87 -6.42
N THR A 84 1.16 3.03 -6.90
CA THR A 84 1.40 2.17 -8.07
C THR A 84 1.56 2.96 -9.38
N ASP A 85 0.93 4.13 -9.50
CA ASP A 85 1.07 5.01 -10.67
C ASP A 85 2.46 5.65 -10.79
N ARG A 86 3.20 5.73 -9.68
CA ARG A 86 4.54 6.31 -9.59
C ARG A 86 5.63 5.25 -9.40
N ASP A 87 5.39 4.31 -8.51
CA ASP A 87 6.40 3.38 -8.01
C ASP A 87 6.32 2.01 -8.71
N GLY A 88 5.31 1.79 -9.57
CA GLY A 88 5.07 0.53 -10.28
C GLY A 88 4.38 -0.52 -9.40
N ALA A 89 4.71 -1.79 -9.59
CA ALA A 89 4.21 -2.82 -8.67
C ALA A 89 4.82 -2.61 -7.28
N ILE A 90 3.98 -2.79 -6.26
CA ILE A 90 4.36 -2.65 -4.85
C ILE A 90 4.04 -3.95 -4.15
N TRP A 91 4.95 -4.44 -3.33
CA TRP A 91 4.71 -5.56 -2.43
C TRP A 91 5.22 -5.24 -1.03
N ALA A 92 4.63 -5.91 -0.08
CA ALA A 92 4.94 -5.75 1.33
C ALA A 92 5.22 -7.11 1.95
N ASP A 93 6.34 -7.23 2.64
CA ASP A 93 6.70 -8.39 3.42
C ASP A 93 6.43 -8.10 4.90
N LEU A 94 5.61 -8.94 5.52
CA LEU A 94 5.23 -8.82 6.92
C LEU A 94 5.84 -9.98 7.71
N ASP A 95 6.90 -9.71 8.47
CA ASP A 95 7.45 -10.65 9.43
C ASP A 95 6.67 -10.59 10.75
N LEU A 96 5.80 -11.58 10.95
CA LEU A 96 4.97 -11.64 12.17
C LEU A 96 5.78 -11.98 13.43
N THR A 97 6.95 -12.60 13.28
CA THR A 97 7.82 -12.96 14.40
C THR A 97 8.56 -11.74 14.92
N ARG A 98 9.11 -10.94 14.01
CA ARG A 98 9.84 -9.71 14.32
C ARG A 98 8.93 -8.48 14.40
N GLN A 99 7.68 -8.63 13.98
CA GLN A 99 6.73 -7.53 13.82
C GLN A 99 7.26 -6.40 12.92
N GLU A 100 7.98 -6.77 11.87
CA GLU A 100 8.55 -5.86 10.88
C GLU A 100 7.71 -5.85 9.61
N LEU A 101 7.61 -4.68 8.99
CA LEU A 101 7.00 -4.45 7.68
C LEU A 101 8.05 -3.88 6.75
N SER A 102 8.33 -4.58 5.67
CA SER A 102 9.25 -4.12 4.61
C SER A 102 8.45 -3.84 3.34
N MET A 103 8.72 -2.69 2.72
CA MET A 103 8.05 -2.25 1.49
C MET A 103 9.03 -2.26 0.32
N HIS A 104 8.56 -2.71 -0.83
CA HIS A 104 9.35 -2.82 -2.05
C HIS A 104 8.55 -2.35 -3.27
N SER A 105 9.25 -1.85 -4.30
CA SER A 105 8.63 -1.48 -5.56
C SER A 105 9.49 -1.86 -6.77
N THR A 106 8.86 -2.05 -7.92
CA THR A 106 9.59 -2.30 -9.17
C THR A 106 10.47 -1.12 -9.58
N ARG A 107 10.13 0.09 -9.20
CA ARG A 107 10.93 1.27 -9.48
C ARG A 107 12.26 1.26 -8.73
N GLU A 108 12.23 0.90 -7.44
CA GLU A 108 13.47 0.76 -6.66
C GLU A 108 14.35 -0.34 -7.21
N TRP A 109 13.75 -1.43 -7.65
CA TRP A 109 14.46 -2.56 -8.23
C TRP A 109 15.16 -2.21 -9.55
N ILE A 110 14.49 -1.41 -10.42
CA ILE A 110 15.07 -0.93 -11.69
C ILE A 110 16.19 0.08 -11.45
N LEU A 111 16.14 0.86 -10.38
CA LEU A 111 17.10 1.91 -10.05
C LEU A 111 18.32 1.40 -9.25
N GLN A 112 18.28 0.15 -8.77
CA GLN A 112 19.45 -0.45 -8.14
C GLN A 112 20.56 -0.62 -9.19
N PRO A 113 21.79 -0.14 -8.94
CA PRO A 113 22.92 -0.46 -9.81
C PRO A 113 23.01 -1.98 -9.90
N ALA A 114 23.19 -2.50 -11.11
CA ALA A 114 23.29 -3.93 -11.39
C ALA A 114 24.13 -4.62 -10.30
N LEU A 115 23.51 -5.52 -9.55
CA LEU A 115 24.19 -6.26 -8.50
C LEU A 115 25.36 -7.03 -9.11
N PRO A 116 26.53 -7.01 -8.48
CA PRO A 116 27.67 -7.78 -8.97
C PRO A 116 27.36 -9.27 -8.78
N SER A 117 27.46 -9.99 -9.92
CA SER A 117 27.51 -11.44 -10.05
C SER A 117 26.22 -12.30 -9.93
N ALA A 118 26.26 -13.31 -10.77
CA ALA A 118 25.22 -14.23 -11.19
C ALA A 118 24.52 -15.08 -10.11
N ASP A 119 24.92 -15.02 -8.86
CA ASP A 119 24.50 -15.99 -7.84
C ASP A 119 23.19 -15.62 -7.12
N ILE A 120 22.80 -14.34 -7.14
CA ILE A 120 21.55 -13.88 -6.53
C ILE A 120 20.35 -14.21 -7.41
N TRP A 121 20.53 -14.25 -8.75
CA TRP A 121 19.48 -14.57 -9.71
C TRP A 121 18.95 -16.02 -9.62
N SER A 122 19.77 -16.95 -9.14
CA SER A 122 19.37 -18.35 -9.02
C SER A 122 18.34 -18.58 -7.90
N VAL A 123 18.53 -17.93 -6.76
CA VAL A 123 17.66 -18.10 -5.58
C VAL A 123 16.33 -17.34 -5.78
N GLU A 124 16.37 -16.16 -6.40
CA GLU A 124 15.19 -15.33 -6.57
C GLU A 124 14.32 -15.80 -7.76
N GLN A 125 14.93 -16.30 -8.83
CA GLN A 125 14.18 -16.94 -9.92
C GLN A 125 13.46 -18.21 -9.46
N ASP A 126 14.03 -18.98 -8.55
CA ASP A 126 13.36 -20.15 -7.99
C ASP A 126 12.19 -19.76 -7.09
N ASN A 127 12.32 -18.68 -6.32
CA ASN A 127 11.21 -18.15 -5.52
C ASN A 127 10.09 -17.58 -6.40
N LEU A 128 10.42 -16.81 -7.45
CA LEU A 128 9.44 -16.29 -8.40
C LEU A 128 8.78 -17.40 -9.21
N ARG A 129 9.53 -18.45 -9.63
CA ARG A 129 8.98 -19.63 -10.30
C ARG A 129 8.07 -20.43 -9.39
N ARG A 130 8.36 -20.54 -8.09
CA ARG A 130 7.50 -21.20 -7.10
C ARG A 130 6.20 -20.41 -6.88
N LEU A 131 6.30 -19.08 -6.80
CA LEU A 131 5.13 -18.20 -6.72
C LEU A 131 4.29 -18.29 -8.01
N TRP A 132 4.92 -18.25 -9.18
CA TRP A 132 4.23 -18.31 -10.47
C TRP A 132 3.50 -19.64 -10.67
N ARG A 133 4.09 -20.78 -10.30
CA ARG A 133 3.44 -22.10 -10.33
C ARG A 133 2.27 -22.23 -9.35
N ARG A 134 2.25 -21.46 -8.30
CA ARG A 134 1.18 -21.47 -7.30
C ARG A 134 -0.05 -20.66 -7.73
N TRP A 135 0.10 -19.78 -8.75
CA TRP A 135 -0.97 -18.91 -9.27
C TRP A 135 -1.57 -19.39 -10.59
N ASN A 136 -0.95 -20.33 -11.29
CA ASN A 136 -1.52 -20.96 -12.47
C ASN A 136 -2.40 -22.15 -12.04
N TRP A 137 -3.65 -21.86 -11.72
CA TRP A 137 -4.72 -22.84 -11.69
C TRP A 137 -5.20 -23.04 -13.14
N THR A 138 -4.89 -24.17 -13.76
CA THR A 138 -5.61 -24.72 -14.91
C THR A 138 -6.89 -25.37 -14.43
#